data_264c07789949bcee6e03393fc51e66e9
#
_entry.id   264c07789949bcee6e03393fc51e66e9
#
_cell.length_a   1.000
_cell.length_b   1.000
_cell.length_c   1.000
_cell.angle_alpha   90.00
_cell.angle_beta   90.00
_cell.angle_gamma   90.00
#
_symmetry.space_group_name_H-M   'P 1'
#
loop_
_entity.id
_entity.type
_entity.pdbx_description
1 polymer ?
#
loop_
_entity_poly.entity_id
_entity_poly.type
_entity_poly.pdbx_seq_one_letter_code
_entity_poly.pdbx_strand_id
1 'polypeptide(L)'
;FCYTTGHGVHAFTLDQTMGEYHLTNPDMKFPTQSNVYSTNEGNSGSWLMPDRQWVDYIKENDPETGRPYSARYIGALVADFHRILLKGGIFAYPGNTTNKEGKLRMLYECAPMAFLAEQAGGAATNGTLPILDITPTRIHQRSPFYVGNKSEVDLVGSFHGTSEQSP
;
A
#
# COMPACT_ATOMS: atom_id res chain seq x y z
N PHE A 1 -11.73 12.03 7.03
CA PHE A 1 -10.55 12.41 7.79
C PHE A 1 -10.13 11.24 8.67
N CYS A 2 -8.89 10.72 8.50
CA CYS A 2 -8.32 9.68 9.35
C CYS A 2 -7.23 10.29 10.25
N TYR A 3 -7.19 9.84 11.51
CA TYR A 3 -6.31 10.39 12.52
C TYR A 3 -5.73 9.29 13.40
N THR A 4 -4.47 9.44 13.79
CA THR A 4 -3.80 8.61 14.77
C THR A 4 -2.85 9.45 15.63
N THR A 5 -2.70 9.07 16.89
CA THR A 5 -1.68 9.58 17.81
C THR A 5 -0.60 8.52 18.10
N GLY A 6 -0.60 7.40 17.37
CA GLY A 6 0.23 6.23 17.67
C GLY A 6 -0.50 5.16 18.49
N HIS A 7 -1.80 5.32 18.69
CA HIS A 7 -2.66 4.39 19.43
C HIS A 7 -3.95 4.07 18.67
N GLY A 8 -3.81 3.33 17.54
CA GLY A 8 -4.91 3.02 16.64
C GLY A 8 -5.23 4.15 15.66
N VAL A 9 -6.18 3.90 14.78
CA VAL A 9 -6.63 4.84 13.75
C VAL A 9 -8.12 5.12 13.92
N HIS A 10 -8.50 6.38 13.86
CA HIS A 10 -9.89 6.80 13.95
C HIS A 10 -10.29 7.60 12.71
N ALA A 11 -11.47 7.32 12.14
CA ALA A 11 -11.99 8.08 11.01
C ALA A 11 -13.20 8.91 11.38
N PHE A 12 -13.21 10.11 10.83
CA PHE A 12 -14.24 11.13 11.04
C PHE A 12 -14.85 11.54 9.71
N THR A 13 -16.14 11.74 9.69
CA THR A 13 -16.88 12.23 8.52
C THR A 13 -17.40 13.65 8.81
N LEU A 14 -17.18 14.55 7.85
CA LEU A 14 -17.71 15.91 7.92
C LEU A 14 -19.22 15.89 7.69
N ASP A 15 -20.00 16.36 8.66
CA ASP A 15 -21.38 16.74 8.44
C ASP A 15 -21.42 18.17 7.88
N GLN A 16 -21.77 18.30 6.61
CA GLN A 16 -21.78 19.59 5.94
C GLN A 16 -22.90 20.52 6.44
N THR A 17 -23.94 19.96 7.06
CA THR A 17 -25.06 20.77 7.58
C THR A 17 -24.72 21.42 8.90
N MET A 18 -23.91 20.75 9.72
CA MET A 18 -23.45 21.24 11.02
C MET A 18 -22.07 21.89 10.95
N GLY A 19 -21.30 21.59 9.91
CA GLY A 19 -19.92 22.06 9.76
C GLY A 19 -18.93 21.37 10.72
N GLU A 20 -19.30 20.21 11.28
CA GLU A 20 -18.51 19.49 12.27
C GLU A 20 -18.12 18.08 11.80
N TYR A 21 -17.02 17.56 12.36
CA TYR A 21 -16.56 16.19 12.12
C TYR A 21 -17.09 15.25 13.19
N HIS A 22 -17.78 14.20 12.76
CA HIS A 22 -18.24 13.12 13.63
C HIS A 22 -17.36 11.89 13.53
N LEU A 23 -17.02 11.29 14.68
CA LEU A 23 -16.31 10.01 14.71
C LEU A 23 -17.20 8.91 14.16
N THR A 24 -16.88 8.42 12.95
CA THR A 24 -17.68 7.41 12.25
C THR A 24 -17.08 6.01 12.33
N ASN A 25 -15.77 5.90 12.41
CA ASN A 25 -15.07 4.62 12.52
C ASN A 25 -14.00 4.70 13.62
N PRO A 26 -14.32 4.36 14.87
CA PRO A 26 -13.33 4.25 15.94
C PRO A 26 -12.46 3.01 15.77
N ASP A 27 -11.18 3.11 16.15
CA ASP A 27 -10.19 2.02 16.16
C ASP A 27 -10.21 1.14 14.90
N MET A 28 -10.05 1.79 13.75
CA MET A 28 -10.02 1.10 12.44
C MET A 28 -8.91 0.08 12.39
N LYS A 29 -9.24 -1.10 11.86
CA LYS A 29 -8.29 -2.17 11.57
C LYS A 29 -8.47 -2.65 10.13
N PHE A 30 -7.39 -3.07 9.52
CA PHE A 30 -7.49 -3.83 8.27
C PHE A 30 -8.31 -5.10 8.49
N PRO A 31 -9.19 -5.47 7.54
CA PRO A 31 -9.78 -6.81 7.52
C PRO A 31 -8.68 -7.88 7.51
N THR A 32 -8.95 -9.05 8.10
CA THR A 32 -7.97 -10.12 8.22
C THR A 32 -7.53 -10.70 6.88
N GLN A 33 -8.42 -10.67 5.89
CA GLN A 33 -8.17 -11.19 4.54
C GLN A 33 -8.78 -10.29 3.49
N SER A 34 -8.15 -10.21 2.33
CA SER A 34 -8.68 -9.54 1.15
C SER A 34 -7.92 -10.03 -0.08
N ASN A 35 -8.63 -10.17 -1.19
CA ASN A 35 -8.07 -10.50 -2.51
C ASN A 35 -8.24 -9.32 -3.49
N VAL A 36 -7.90 -8.12 -3.02
CA VAL A 36 -8.00 -6.88 -3.79
C VAL A 36 -6.64 -6.23 -3.90
N TYR A 37 -6.29 -5.77 -5.11
CA TYR A 37 -5.11 -4.95 -5.33
C TYR A 37 -5.45 -3.67 -6.09
N SER A 38 -4.66 -2.64 -5.86
CA SER A 38 -4.77 -1.33 -6.48
C SER A 38 -3.42 -0.93 -7.02
N THR A 39 -3.24 -0.96 -8.34
CA THR A 39 -2.02 -0.51 -9.03
C THR A 39 -2.33 -0.14 -10.47
N ASN A 40 -1.51 0.74 -11.06
CA ASN A 40 -1.66 1.14 -12.47
C ASN A 40 -0.98 0.13 -13.41
N GLU A 41 -1.69 -0.93 -13.77
CA GLU A 41 -1.18 -1.94 -14.69
C GLU A 41 -0.85 -1.42 -16.10
N GLY A 42 -1.37 -0.25 -16.47
CA GLY A 42 -0.96 0.43 -17.73
C GLY A 42 0.54 0.72 -17.79
N ASN A 43 1.22 0.77 -16.63
CA ASN A 43 2.67 0.95 -16.52
C ASN A 43 3.46 -0.37 -16.45
N SER A 44 2.80 -1.53 -16.47
CA SER A 44 3.43 -2.85 -16.24
C SER A 44 4.58 -3.15 -17.21
N GLY A 45 4.51 -2.65 -18.45
CA GLY A 45 5.58 -2.78 -19.43
C GLY A 45 6.92 -2.18 -18.99
N SER A 46 6.92 -1.20 -18.08
CA SER A 46 8.11 -0.53 -17.55
C SER A 46 8.52 -0.98 -16.15
N TRP A 47 7.72 -1.82 -15.47
CA TRP A 47 8.03 -2.30 -14.12
C TRP A 47 9.29 -3.19 -14.09
N LEU A 48 9.89 -3.27 -12.92
CA LEU A 48 10.96 -4.22 -12.63
C LEU A 48 10.41 -5.65 -12.58
N MET A 49 11.29 -6.63 -12.72
CA MET A 49 10.87 -8.04 -12.79
C MET A 49 10.09 -8.50 -11.55
N PRO A 50 10.47 -8.19 -10.30
CA PRO A 50 9.74 -8.61 -9.12
C PRO A 50 8.27 -8.14 -9.12
N ASP A 51 8.03 -6.91 -9.55
CA ASP A 51 6.68 -6.35 -9.60
C ASP A 51 5.78 -7.03 -10.63
N ARG A 52 6.35 -7.38 -11.80
CA ARG A 52 5.64 -8.14 -12.82
C ARG A 52 5.30 -9.54 -12.33
N GLN A 53 6.27 -10.24 -11.75
CA GLN A 53 6.08 -11.59 -11.21
C GLN A 53 5.03 -11.61 -10.10
N TRP A 54 5.05 -10.62 -9.20
CA TRP A 54 4.04 -10.49 -8.17
C TRP A 54 2.63 -10.28 -8.75
N VAL A 55 2.47 -9.34 -9.71
CA VAL A 55 1.14 -9.09 -10.32
C VAL A 55 0.67 -10.30 -11.14
N ASP A 56 1.55 -10.96 -11.87
CA ASP A 56 1.20 -12.18 -12.60
C ASP A 56 0.74 -13.28 -11.63
N TYR A 57 1.45 -13.46 -10.51
CA TYR A 57 1.09 -14.43 -9.47
C TYR A 57 -0.30 -14.16 -8.88
N ILE A 58 -0.62 -12.92 -8.47
CA ILE A 58 -1.92 -12.62 -7.86
C ILE A 58 -3.09 -12.70 -8.87
N LYS A 59 -2.80 -12.77 -10.17
CA LYS A 59 -3.77 -12.93 -11.25
C LYS A 59 -3.95 -14.38 -11.71
N GLU A 60 -3.09 -15.30 -11.29
CA GLU A 60 -3.27 -16.73 -11.55
C GLU A 60 -4.56 -17.26 -10.94
N ASN A 61 -5.15 -18.27 -11.60
CA ASN A 61 -6.34 -18.92 -11.09
C ASN A 61 -5.98 -20.00 -10.07
N ASP A 62 -6.13 -19.69 -8.79
CA ASP A 62 -5.92 -20.61 -7.67
C ASP A 62 -6.92 -20.30 -6.55
N PRO A 63 -8.13 -20.93 -6.61
CA PRO A 63 -9.18 -20.69 -5.62
C PRO A 63 -8.80 -21.06 -4.17
N GLU A 64 -7.85 -21.97 -3.97
CA GLU A 64 -7.42 -22.40 -2.63
C GLU A 64 -6.71 -21.25 -1.88
N THR A 65 -6.03 -20.38 -2.60
CA THR A 65 -5.37 -19.18 -2.06
C THR A 65 -6.16 -17.90 -2.25
N GLY A 66 -7.40 -17.98 -2.78
CA GLY A 66 -8.26 -16.81 -3.04
C GLY A 66 -7.87 -16.01 -4.29
N ARG A 67 -7.05 -16.57 -5.18
CA ARG A 67 -6.68 -15.97 -6.47
C ARG A 67 -7.65 -16.40 -7.59
N PRO A 68 -7.89 -15.59 -8.62
CA PRO A 68 -7.27 -14.30 -8.91
C PRO A 68 -7.79 -13.15 -8.04
N TYR A 69 -6.92 -12.17 -7.76
CA TYR A 69 -7.31 -10.96 -7.05
C TYR A 69 -8.10 -10.00 -7.95
N SER A 70 -8.94 -9.20 -7.31
CA SER A 70 -9.73 -8.18 -8.00
C SER A 70 -8.99 -6.84 -8.09
N ALA A 71 -8.74 -6.37 -9.31
CA ALA A 71 -8.15 -5.05 -9.54
C ALA A 71 -9.14 -3.93 -9.19
N ARG A 72 -8.69 -2.95 -8.43
CA ARG A 72 -9.47 -1.76 -8.04
C ARG A 72 -8.53 -0.54 -7.95
N TYR A 73 -8.27 0.11 -9.06
CA TYR A 73 -7.39 1.26 -9.14
C TYR A 73 -8.19 2.52 -9.47
N ILE A 74 -8.14 3.52 -8.60
CA ILE A 74 -8.80 4.83 -8.75
C ILE A 74 -7.83 5.83 -9.40
N GLY A 75 -6.54 5.72 -9.07
CA GLY A 75 -5.50 6.60 -9.57
C GLY A 75 -5.22 7.80 -8.66
N ALA A 76 -5.71 7.77 -7.43
CA ALA A 76 -5.45 8.78 -6.41
C ALA A 76 -5.02 8.09 -5.11
N LEU A 77 -3.78 8.30 -4.67
CA LEU A 77 -3.19 7.62 -3.50
C LEU A 77 -4.13 7.60 -2.28
N VAL A 78 -4.70 8.76 -1.93
CA VAL A 78 -5.56 8.86 -0.74
C VAL A 78 -6.85 8.05 -0.90
N ALA A 79 -7.46 8.06 -2.08
CA ALA A 79 -8.70 7.33 -2.33
C ALA A 79 -8.46 5.82 -2.39
N ASP A 80 -7.39 5.39 -3.07
CA ASP A 80 -6.98 3.99 -3.14
C ASP A 80 -6.61 3.46 -1.75
N PHE A 81 -5.80 4.20 -0.99
CA PHE A 81 -5.42 3.81 0.37
C PHE A 81 -6.63 3.77 1.33
N HIS A 82 -7.51 4.76 1.29
CA HIS A 82 -8.71 4.77 2.13
C HIS A 82 -9.59 3.53 1.88
N ARG A 83 -9.76 3.17 0.60
CA ARG A 83 -10.49 1.97 0.24
C ARG A 83 -9.82 0.71 0.76
N ILE A 84 -8.50 0.59 0.62
CA ILE A 84 -7.70 -0.54 1.13
C ILE A 84 -7.79 -0.60 2.67
N LEU A 85 -7.72 0.52 3.37
CA LEU A 85 -7.88 0.58 4.82
C LEU A 85 -9.25 0.03 5.29
N LEU A 86 -10.33 0.30 4.52
CA LEU A 86 -11.68 -0.13 4.85
C LEU A 86 -12.00 -1.57 4.43
N LYS A 87 -11.46 -2.03 3.31
CA LYS A 87 -11.85 -3.29 2.64
C LYS A 87 -10.74 -4.34 2.61
N GLY A 88 -9.54 -3.96 3.02
CA GLY A 88 -8.35 -4.79 2.89
C GLY A 88 -7.78 -4.82 1.47
N GLY A 89 -6.68 -5.54 1.34
CA GLY A 89 -5.91 -5.69 0.11
C GLY A 89 -4.61 -4.91 0.15
N ILE A 90 -4.12 -4.55 -1.03
CA ILE A 90 -2.85 -3.83 -1.17
C ILE A 90 -2.95 -2.73 -2.22
N PHE A 91 -2.40 -1.55 -1.89
CA PHE A 91 -2.06 -0.52 -2.87
C PHE A 91 -0.58 -0.61 -3.21
N ALA A 92 -0.25 -0.56 -4.49
CA ALA A 92 1.12 -0.63 -4.98
C ALA A 92 1.41 0.49 -5.98
N TYR A 93 2.52 1.16 -5.75
CA TYR A 93 3.11 2.10 -6.70
C TYR A 93 4.59 1.75 -6.93
N PRO A 94 4.87 0.78 -7.83
CA PRO A 94 6.21 0.29 -8.11
C PRO A 94 7.15 1.35 -8.66
N GLY A 95 8.45 1.13 -8.49
CA GLY A 95 9.46 1.73 -9.33
C GLY A 95 9.40 1.17 -10.75
N ASN A 96 10.13 1.77 -11.67
CA ASN A 96 10.21 1.29 -13.03
C ASN A 96 11.63 1.43 -13.61
N THR A 97 11.84 0.96 -14.84
CA THR A 97 13.15 0.97 -15.51
C THR A 97 13.77 2.35 -15.67
N THR A 98 12.96 3.41 -15.79
CA THR A 98 13.41 4.79 -15.92
C THR A 98 13.47 5.55 -14.60
N ASN A 99 12.74 5.07 -13.59
CA ASN A 99 12.66 5.70 -12.26
C ASN A 99 12.55 4.63 -11.17
N LYS A 100 13.68 4.03 -10.85
CA LYS A 100 13.77 2.96 -9.84
C LYS A 100 13.37 3.41 -8.44
N GLU A 101 13.58 4.70 -8.12
CA GLU A 101 13.17 5.30 -6.86
C GLU A 101 11.64 5.53 -6.75
N GLY A 102 10.86 5.17 -7.76
CA GLY A 102 9.42 5.40 -7.77
C GLY A 102 9.06 6.89 -7.95
N LYS A 103 7.79 7.22 -7.70
CA LYS A 103 7.27 8.59 -7.86
C LYS A 103 6.80 9.24 -6.56
N LEU A 104 6.31 8.44 -5.62
CA LEU A 104 5.76 8.93 -4.35
C LEU A 104 6.89 9.44 -3.45
N ARG A 105 6.60 10.49 -2.68
CA ARG A 105 7.58 11.13 -1.81
C ARG A 105 7.60 10.44 -0.46
N MET A 106 8.80 10.04 -0.05
CA MET A 106 9.00 9.28 1.18
C MET A 106 8.42 10.00 2.40
N LEU A 107 8.79 11.27 2.61
CA LEU A 107 8.56 11.98 3.88
C LEU A 107 7.09 12.38 4.08
N TYR A 108 6.38 12.78 3.02
CA TYR A 108 5.06 13.39 3.15
C TYR A 108 3.94 12.70 2.34
N GLU A 109 4.23 11.54 1.73
CA GLU A 109 3.25 10.63 1.14
C GLU A 109 3.41 9.23 1.72
N CYS A 110 4.57 8.56 1.52
CA CYS A 110 4.74 7.17 1.95
C CYS A 110 4.73 7.01 3.48
N ALA A 111 5.52 7.81 4.21
CA ALA A 111 5.64 7.68 5.66
C ALA A 111 4.33 7.96 6.42
N PRO A 112 3.53 9.00 6.12
CA PRO A 112 2.24 9.20 6.77
C PRO A 112 1.26 8.05 6.52
N MET A 113 1.20 7.51 5.29
CA MET A 113 0.34 6.39 4.97
C MET A 113 0.82 5.09 5.63
N ALA A 114 2.14 4.87 5.68
CA ALA A 114 2.75 3.74 6.38
C ALA A 114 2.42 3.77 7.87
N PHE A 115 2.53 4.95 8.50
CA PHE A 115 2.20 5.10 9.92
C PHE A 115 0.72 4.80 10.20
N LEU A 116 -0.19 5.30 9.38
CA LEU A 116 -1.61 4.95 9.49
C LEU A 116 -1.83 3.44 9.28
N ALA A 117 -1.18 2.84 8.29
CA ALA A 117 -1.34 1.41 8.00
C ALA A 117 -0.89 0.54 9.18
N GLU A 118 0.28 0.80 9.75
CA GLU A 118 0.81 0.05 10.88
C GLU A 118 -0.07 0.20 12.14
N GLN A 119 -0.58 1.40 12.43
CA GLN A 119 -1.50 1.64 13.53
C GLN A 119 -2.85 0.93 13.34
N ALA A 120 -3.23 0.64 12.11
CA ALA A 120 -4.41 -0.17 11.77
C ALA A 120 -4.12 -1.68 11.66
N GLY A 121 -2.91 -2.14 11.99
CA GLY A 121 -2.51 -3.55 11.93
C GLY A 121 -2.12 -4.04 10.53
N GLY A 122 -1.90 -3.14 9.59
CA GLY A 122 -1.30 -3.42 8.28
C GLY A 122 0.21 -3.23 8.27
N ALA A 123 0.78 -3.07 7.07
CA ALA A 123 2.21 -2.80 6.88
C ALA A 123 2.45 -1.93 5.63
N ALA A 124 3.67 -1.43 5.50
CA ALA A 124 4.11 -0.75 4.28
C ALA A 124 5.61 -0.99 4.03
N THR A 125 5.97 -1.19 2.75
CA THR A 125 7.35 -1.44 2.32
C THR A 125 7.69 -0.69 1.03
N ASN A 126 8.97 -0.53 0.76
CA ASN A 126 9.46 -0.12 -0.56
C ASN A 126 9.74 -1.32 -1.50
N GLY A 127 9.44 -2.53 -1.04
CA GLY A 127 9.76 -3.81 -1.64
C GLY A 127 10.83 -4.59 -0.87
N THR A 128 11.77 -3.91 -0.23
CA THR A 128 12.88 -4.53 0.52
C THR A 128 12.92 -4.16 1.99
N LEU A 129 12.56 -2.92 2.32
CA LEU A 129 12.58 -2.39 3.70
C LEU A 129 11.21 -1.85 4.10
N PRO A 130 10.81 -2.00 5.38
CA PRO A 130 9.66 -1.27 5.89
C PRO A 130 9.84 0.25 5.70
N ILE A 131 8.79 0.94 5.32
CA ILE A 131 8.87 2.38 5.02
C ILE A 131 9.34 3.19 6.21
N LEU A 132 8.88 2.87 7.42
CA LEU A 132 9.21 3.65 8.62
C LEU A 132 10.64 3.40 9.13
N ASP A 133 11.31 2.34 8.65
CA ASP A 133 12.72 2.07 8.97
C ASP A 133 13.69 2.84 8.06
N ILE A 134 13.17 3.47 6.99
CA ILE A 134 14.00 4.23 6.05
C ILE A 134 14.20 5.65 6.55
N THR A 135 15.44 6.02 6.84
CA THR A 135 15.78 7.41 7.18
C THR A 135 15.88 8.26 5.91
N PRO A 136 14.99 9.26 5.71
CA PRO A 136 15.05 10.14 4.56
C PRO A 136 16.34 10.99 4.58
N THR A 137 17.01 11.08 3.44
CA THR A 137 18.22 11.90 3.27
C THR A 137 17.93 13.24 2.58
N ARG A 138 16.76 13.38 1.96
CA ARG A 138 16.30 14.57 1.23
C ARG A 138 14.80 14.78 1.47
N ILE A 139 14.35 16.02 1.52
CA ILE A 139 12.92 16.37 1.72
C ILE A 139 12.04 15.75 0.62
N HIS A 140 12.50 15.77 -0.62
CA HIS A 140 11.76 15.25 -1.78
C HIS A 140 12.24 13.85 -2.22
N GLN A 141 12.89 13.12 -1.33
CA GLN A 141 13.24 11.71 -1.60
C GLN A 141 11.99 10.93 -2.01
N ARG A 142 12.15 10.08 -3.01
CA ARG A 142 11.08 9.22 -3.52
C ARG A 142 11.32 7.77 -3.12
N SER A 143 10.25 6.97 -3.21
CA SER A 143 10.30 5.54 -2.93
C SER A 143 9.25 4.80 -3.75
N PRO A 144 9.50 3.57 -4.21
CA PRO A 144 8.44 2.62 -4.46
C PRO A 144 7.60 2.45 -3.20
N PHE A 145 6.33 2.12 -3.34
CA PHE A 145 5.44 2.08 -2.19
C PHE A 145 4.39 0.98 -2.31
N TYR A 146 4.35 0.11 -1.31
CA TYR A 146 3.39 -0.97 -1.18
C TYR A 146 2.80 -0.90 0.22
N VAL A 147 1.48 -0.80 0.34
CA VAL A 147 0.80 -0.60 1.63
C VAL A 147 -0.53 -1.34 1.67
N GLY A 148 -0.82 -2.00 2.77
CA GLY A 148 -2.07 -2.75 2.93
C GLY A 148 -2.05 -3.76 4.06
N ASN A 149 -2.78 -4.86 3.87
CA ASN A 149 -2.70 -5.99 4.79
C ASN A 149 -1.26 -6.49 4.91
N LYS A 150 -0.85 -6.82 6.12
CA LYS A 150 0.51 -7.27 6.38
C LYS A 150 0.90 -8.49 5.52
N SER A 151 0.01 -9.48 5.37
CA SER A 151 0.24 -10.65 4.53
C SER A 151 0.52 -10.31 3.07
N GLU A 152 -0.19 -9.31 2.53
CA GLU A 152 -0.03 -8.85 1.15
C GLU A 152 1.29 -8.09 0.96
N VAL A 153 1.68 -7.30 1.94
CA VAL A 153 2.97 -6.58 1.93
C VAL A 153 4.14 -7.55 2.07
N ASP A 154 4.02 -8.56 2.94
CA ASP A 154 5.02 -9.63 3.09
C ASP A 154 5.15 -10.45 1.79
N LEU A 155 4.02 -10.71 1.10
CA LEU A 155 4.02 -11.37 -0.22
C LEU A 155 4.83 -10.58 -1.26
N VAL A 156 4.63 -9.26 -1.37
CA VAL A 156 5.45 -8.41 -2.26
C VAL A 156 6.93 -8.52 -1.89
N GLY A 157 7.26 -8.43 -0.59
CA GLY A 157 8.64 -8.56 -0.10
C GLY A 157 9.29 -9.87 -0.53
N SER A 158 8.55 -10.99 -0.60
CA SER A 158 9.07 -12.28 -1.03
C SER A 158 9.54 -12.28 -2.49
N PHE A 159 8.87 -11.55 -3.37
CA PHE A 159 9.29 -11.41 -4.78
C PHE A 159 10.53 -10.52 -4.93
N HIS A 160 10.64 -9.48 -4.11
CA HIS A 160 11.80 -8.58 -4.13
C HIS A 160 13.04 -9.22 -3.49
N GLY A 161 12.90 -10.04 -2.44
CA GLY A 161 14.02 -10.74 -1.79
C GLY A 161 14.62 -11.85 -2.65
N THR A 162 13.83 -12.50 -3.51
CA THR A 162 14.32 -13.56 -4.41
C THR A 162 15.15 -13.03 -5.58
N SER A 163 15.07 -11.74 -5.91
CA SER A 163 15.82 -11.14 -7.03
C SER A 163 17.29 -10.86 -6.73
N GLU A 164 17.71 -10.87 -5.45
CA GLU A 164 19.13 -10.69 -5.06
C GLU A 164 19.96 -11.97 -5.15
N GLN A 165 19.36 -13.13 -5.48
CA GLN A 165 20.06 -14.43 -5.50
C GLN A 165 20.32 -14.98 -6.91
N SER A 166 20.17 -14.18 -7.97
CA SER A 166 20.59 -14.60 -9.31
C SER A 166 21.99 -14.05 -9.61
N PRO A 167 22.99 -14.94 -9.84
CA PRO A 167 24.37 -14.56 -10.11
C PRO A 167 24.55 -13.85 -11.44
#